data_d18ff4267f09f94c526b8fcfa5025b61
#
_entry.id   d18ff4267f09f94c526b8fcfa5025b61
#
_cell.length_a   1.000
_cell.length_b   1.000
_cell.length_c   1.000
_cell.angle_alpha   90.00
_cell.angle_beta   90.00
_cell.angle_gamma   90.00
#
_symmetry.space_group_name_H-M   'P 1'
#
loop_
_entity.id
_entity.type
_entity.pdbx_description
1 polymer ?
#
loop_
_entity_poly.entity_id
_entity_poly.type
_entity_poly.pdbx_seq_one_letter_code
_entity_poly.pdbx_strand_id
1 'polypeptide(L)'
;EIFCLFETDEESGSRDLARYIQELAPRIGDPAFIAIADLGCNDMKRVWLTQSLRGTVSLTVDVRVLNTPSHSGLASGVVPSSFRIMRALLDRIEDAATGELLLPELNCEVPPDILECLRSLAQEGDVRECFDWAGDTHAQAETAFEALLTNTWKPSMCVVGADGLPPCDNAGNVLRSNTSLRLSFRTPPLVDAKAALEAVIRTLTENVPCGAQVTVSRAEAASGFVSPLPSGWLRETLEDAGASIFGNSTGYLFCGASIGTLPAFKAAFPTSPFVNTGALGPTCNAHAPNEWLDLAYAEKLTCVFAELIAGIPSEN
;
A
#
# COMPACT_ATOMS: atom_id res chain seq x y z
N GLU A 1 -16.61 -7.17 27.68
CA GLU A 1 -15.81 -8.35 27.24
C GLU A 1 -14.74 -7.88 26.26
N ILE A 2 -13.53 -8.50 26.27
CA ILE A 2 -12.44 -8.20 25.37
C ILE A 2 -12.15 -9.46 24.56
N PHE A 3 -12.11 -9.32 23.21
CA PHE A 3 -11.66 -10.36 22.31
C PHE A 3 -10.25 -10.04 21.83
N CYS A 4 -9.32 -10.98 22.02
CA CYS A 4 -7.96 -10.89 21.49
C CYS A 4 -7.80 -11.92 20.36
N LEU A 5 -7.48 -11.47 19.18
CA LEU A 5 -7.14 -12.32 18.03
C LEU A 5 -5.64 -12.21 17.79
N PHE A 6 -4.93 -13.32 17.95
CA PHE A 6 -3.50 -13.42 17.64
C PHE A 6 -3.33 -14.12 16.31
N GLU A 7 -2.78 -13.44 15.35
CA GLU A 7 -2.51 -13.94 14.02
C GLU A 7 -0.99 -14.14 13.83
N THR A 8 -0.60 -15.18 13.09
CA THR A 8 0.80 -15.57 12.91
C THR A 8 1.19 -15.74 11.43
N ASP A 9 0.35 -15.33 10.48
CA ASP A 9 0.57 -15.46 9.03
C ASP A 9 0.47 -14.10 8.29
N GLU A 10 0.48 -12.97 9.03
CA GLU A 10 0.29 -11.64 8.44
C GLU A 10 1.38 -11.36 7.40
N GLU A 11 2.63 -11.58 7.72
CA GLU A 11 3.79 -11.37 6.84
C GLU A 11 3.83 -12.31 5.61
N SER A 12 2.99 -13.34 5.61
CA SER A 12 2.79 -14.26 4.49
C SER A 12 1.47 -14.01 3.73
N GLY A 13 0.72 -12.96 4.10
CA GLY A 13 -0.50 -12.50 3.44
C GLY A 13 -1.81 -12.99 4.05
N SER A 14 -1.81 -13.44 5.32
CA SER A 14 -3.04 -13.72 6.11
C SER A 14 -4.12 -14.53 5.39
N ARG A 15 -3.76 -15.61 4.73
CA ARG A 15 -4.60 -16.35 3.77
C ARG A 15 -5.97 -16.77 4.31
N ASP A 16 -6.03 -17.14 5.58
CA ASP A 16 -7.22 -17.67 6.23
C ASP A 16 -7.91 -16.66 7.15
N LEU A 17 -7.28 -15.53 7.46
CA LEU A 17 -7.77 -14.58 8.47
C LEU A 17 -9.15 -14.01 8.11
N ALA A 18 -9.41 -13.69 6.86
CA ALA A 18 -10.72 -13.19 6.43
C ALA A 18 -11.85 -14.22 6.73
N ARG A 19 -11.58 -15.51 6.57
CA ARG A 19 -12.50 -16.60 6.92
C ARG A 19 -12.69 -16.67 8.43
N TYR A 20 -11.61 -16.62 9.22
CA TYR A 20 -11.70 -16.64 10.68
C TYR A 20 -12.46 -15.45 11.23
N ILE A 21 -12.26 -14.26 10.69
CA ILE A 21 -13.02 -13.06 11.09
C ILE A 21 -14.53 -13.30 10.85
N GLN A 22 -14.92 -13.82 9.69
CA GLN A 22 -16.33 -14.11 9.37
C GLN A 22 -16.93 -15.17 10.31
N GLU A 23 -16.19 -16.23 10.61
CA GLU A 23 -16.64 -17.28 11.54
C GLU A 23 -16.76 -16.78 12.98
N LEU A 24 -15.90 -15.85 13.42
CA LEU A 24 -15.88 -15.29 14.77
C LEU A 24 -16.82 -14.10 14.93
N ALA A 25 -17.19 -13.40 13.88
CA ALA A 25 -18.01 -12.20 13.93
C ALA A 25 -19.33 -12.39 14.71
N PRO A 26 -20.10 -13.48 14.57
CA PRO A 26 -21.31 -13.70 15.37
C PRO A 26 -21.06 -13.84 16.87
N ARG A 27 -19.87 -14.28 17.27
CA ARG A 27 -19.46 -14.40 18.68
C ARG A 27 -18.94 -13.07 19.24
N ILE A 28 -18.27 -12.28 18.40
CA ILE A 28 -17.74 -10.97 18.77
C ILE A 28 -18.89 -9.95 18.95
N GLY A 29 -19.91 -10.02 18.08
CA GLY A 29 -21.04 -9.09 18.10
C GLY A 29 -20.65 -7.72 17.53
N ASP A 30 -21.11 -6.64 18.18
CA ASP A 30 -20.85 -5.26 17.80
C ASP A 30 -19.75 -4.66 18.71
N PRO A 31 -18.47 -4.73 18.33
CA PRO A 31 -17.40 -4.19 19.18
C PRO A 31 -17.46 -2.66 19.24
N ALA A 32 -17.28 -2.10 20.45
CA ALA A 32 -17.22 -0.67 20.68
C ALA A 32 -16.09 0.01 19.89
N PHE A 33 -15.00 -0.69 19.68
CA PHE A 33 -13.94 -0.37 18.72
C PHE A 33 -13.12 -1.60 18.38
N ILE A 34 -12.37 -1.52 17.26
CA ILE A 34 -11.41 -2.55 16.83
C ILE A 34 -10.03 -1.92 16.89
N ALA A 35 -9.13 -2.53 17.68
CA ALA A 35 -7.75 -2.10 17.80
C ALA A 35 -6.84 -2.97 16.92
N ILE A 36 -6.06 -2.34 16.05
CA ILE A 36 -4.99 -2.96 15.26
C ILE A 36 -3.68 -2.30 15.69
N ALA A 37 -2.78 -3.08 16.29
CA ALA A 37 -1.53 -2.59 16.87
C ALA A 37 -0.30 -2.95 16.00
N ASP A 38 -0.46 -2.91 14.68
CA ASP A 38 0.52 -3.35 13.68
C ASP A 38 0.90 -2.22 12.72
N LEU A 39 0.93 -0.99 13.19
CA LEU A 39 1.17 0.20 12.38
C LEU A 39 2.28 1.07 12.93
N GLY A 40 2.63 2.11 12.17
CA GLY A 40 3.69 3.02 12.51
C GLY A 40 3.24 4.27 13.27
N CYS A 41 4.23 5.04 13.68
CA CYS A 41 4.09 6.40 14.21
C CYS A 41 5.03 7.34 13.48
N ASN A 42 4.66 8.62 13.35
CA ASN A 42 5.51 9.64 12.72
C ASN A 42 6.62 10.12 13.67
N ASP A 43 6.35 10.06 14.97
CA ASP A 43 7.29 10.32 16.04
C ASP A 43 6.87 9.56 17.31
N MET A 44 7.75 9.51 18.30
CA MET A 44 7.50 8.85 19.60
C MET A 44 6.91 9.83 20.65
N LYS A 45 6.30 10.95 20.24
CA LYS A 45 5.88 12.04 21.13
C LYS A 45 4.39 12.06 21.40
N ARG A 46 3.57 11.36 20.62
CA ARG A 46 2.10 11.34 20.71
C ARG A 46 1.52 10.00 20.29
N VAL A 47 0.24 9.79 20.52
CA VAL A 47 -0.53 8.72 19.89
C VAL A 47 -0.70 9.05 18.42
N TRP A 48 -0.39 8.10 17.55
CA TRP A 48 -0.65 8.20 16.12
C TRP A 48 -1.68 7.19 15.67
N LEU A 49 -2.66 7.64 14.91
CA LEU A 49 -3.69 6.77 14.32
C LEU A 49 -3.57 6.78 12.79
N THR A 50 -3.43 5.62 12.20
CA THR A 50 -3.43 5.46 10.74
C THR A 50 -4.85 5.45 10.20
N GLN A 51 -5.21 6.45 9.39
CA GLN A 51 -6.55 6.65 8.86
C GLN A 51 -6.75 5.99 7.50
N SER A 52 -5.70 5.80 6.73
CA SER A 52 -5.81 5.11 5.44
C SER A 52 -4.57 4.32 5.08
N LEU A 53 -4.78 3.25 4.31
CA LEU A 53 -3.73 2.45 3.67
C LEU A 53 -4.07 2.27 2.20
N ARG A 54 -3.05 2.28 1.34
CA ARG A 54 -3.25 2.00 -0.08
C ARG A 54 -3.58 0.52 -0.32
N GLY A 55 -4.28 0.25 -1.41
CA GLY A 55 -4.45 -1.09 -1.94
C GLY A 55 -3.25 -1.54 -2.77
N THR A 56 -3.28 -2.79 -3.20
CA THR A 56 -2.27 -3.39 -4.09
C THR A 56 -2.93 -4.11 -5.25
N VAL A 57 -2.31 -4.00 -6.42
CA VAL A 57 -2.56 -4.84 -7.58
C VAL A 57 -1.21 -5.34 -8.07
N SER A 58 -1.08 -6.65 -8.28
CA SER A 58 0.16 -7.19 -8.81
C SER A 58 -0.10 -8.29 -9.83
N LEU A 59 0.75 -8.38 -10.84
CA LEU A 59 0.65 -9.39 -11.90
C LEU A 59 1.99 -9.59 -12.59
N THR A 60 2.16 -10.76 -13.21
CA THR A 60 3.25 -11.00 -14.15
C THR A 60 2.70 -10.94 -15.56
N VAL A 61 3.27 -10.10 -16.41
CA VAL A 61 2.98 -10.01 -17.85
C VAL A 61 4.15 -10.57 -18.64
N ASP A 62 3.87 -11.47 -19.59
CA ASP A 62 4.84 -12.02 -20.55
C ASP A 62 4.43 -11.60 -21.97
N VAL A 63 5.35 -10.99 -22.69
CA VAL A 63 5.21 -10.63 -24.12
C VAL A 63 6.10 -11.52 -24.95
N ARG A 64 5.52 -12.38 -25.77
CA ARG A 64 6.21 -13.34 -26.62
C ARG A 64 6.06 -13.00 -28.10
N VAL A 65 7.17 -12.99 -28.82
CA VAL A 65 7.24 -12.66 -30.25
C VAL A 65 7.79 -13.81 -31.13
N LEU A 66 8.51 -14.76 -30.52
CA LEU A 66 9.05 -15.95 -31.19
C LEU A 66 8.89 -17.17 -30.26
N ASN A 67 8.90 -18.38 -30.86
CA ASN A 67 8.95 -19.62 -30.09
C ASN A 67 10.36 -19.89 -29.55
N THR A 68 11.40 -19.49 -30.30
CA THR A 68 12.82 -19.63 -29.90
C THR A 68 13.57 -18.33 -30.18
N PRO A 69 14.59 -18.00 -29.39
CA PRO A 69 15.45 -16.84 -29.66
C PRO A 69 16.14 -16.95 -31.04
N SER A 70 16.53 -15.82 -31.60
CA SER A 70 17.21 -15.77 -32.91
C SER A 70 18.46 -14.88 -32.87
N HIS A 71 19.38 -15.06 -33.83
CA HIS A 71 20.53 -14.18 -33.97
C HIS A 71 20.06 -12.73 -34.21
N SER A 72 20.52 -11.78 -33.41
CA SER A 72 20.03 -10.40 -33.46
C SER A 72 20.30 -9.70 -34.78
N GLY A 73 21.47 -9.95 -35.41
CA GLY A 73 21.80 -9.37 -36.69
C GLY A 73 20.93 -9.85 -37.85
N LEU A 74 20.31 -11.03 -37.74
CA LEU A 74 19.38 -11.56 -38.74
C LEU A 74 17.93 -11.18 -38.47
N ALA A 75 17.55 -11.07 -37.19
CA ALA A 75 16.16 -10.87 -36.78
C ALA A 75 15.80 -9.40 -36.55
N SER A 76 16.76 -8.55 -36.16
CA SER A 76 16.49 -7.15 -35.85
C SER A 76 16.00 -6.39 -37.11
N GLY A 77 14.94 -5.61 -36.92
CA GLY A 77 14.27 -4.90 -38.02
C GLY A 77 13.17 -5.71 -38.72
N VAL A 78 13.22 -7.05 -38.65
CA VAL A 78 12.18 -7.96 -39.18
C VAL A 78 11.27 -8.43 -38.06
N VAL A 79 11.84 -8.96 -37.00
CA VAL A 79 11.11 -9.42 -35.82
C VAL A 79 10.93 -8.25 -34.81
N PRO A 80 9.73 -7.96 -34.35
CA PRO A 80 9.54 -6.94 -33.31
C PRO A 80 10.21 -7.37 -32.00
N SER A 81 10.86 -6.43 -31.31
CA SER A 81 11.43 -6.69 -29.99
C SER A 81 10.32 -6.86 -28.94
N SER A 82 10.34 -7.97 -28.21
CA SER A 82 9.40 -8.20 -27.09
C SER A 82 9.49 -7.10 -26.03
N PHE A 83 10.70 -6.62 -25.72
CA PHE A 83 10.92 -5.52 -24.78
C PHE A 83 10.33 -4.19 -25.29
N ARG A 84 10.43 -3.90 -26.59
CA ARG A 84 9.81 -2.70 -27.18
C ARG A 84 8.29 -2.77 -27.11
N ILE A 85 7.69 -3.96 -27.37
CA ILE A 85 6.25 -4.14 -27.24
C ILE A 85 5.83 -3.98 -25.77
N MET A 86 6.57 -4.58 -24.83
CA MET A 86 6.33 -4.41 -23.40
C MET A 86 6.29 -2.92 -23.02
N ARG A 87 7.28 -2.13 -23.42
CA ARG A 87 7.28 -0.68 -23.18
C ARG A 87 6.04 0.00 -23.74
N ALA A 88 5.67 -0.30 -24.98
CA ALA A 88 4.48 0.27 -25.61
C ALA A 88 3.15 -0.14 -24.92
N LEU A 89 3.13 -1.27 -24.24
CA LEU A 89 1.98 -1.68 -23.40
C LEU A 89 1.96 -0.94 -22.06
N LEU A 90 3.13 -0.75 -21.43
CA LEU A 90 3.25 0.03 -20.20
C LEU A 90 2.91 1.50 -20.43
N ASP A 91 3.30 2.09 -21.54
CA ASP A 91 2.97 3.49 -21.94
C ASP A 91 1.44 3.73 -22.06
N ARG A 92 0.61 2.69 -22.10
CA ARG A 92 -0.86 2.82 -22.02
C ARG A 92 -1.39 2.95 -20.60
N ILE A 93 -0.57 2.62 -19.63
CA ILE A 93 -0.92 2.59 -18.21
C ILE A 93 -0.27 3.74 -17.47
N GLU A 94 0.96 4.08 -17.82
CA GLU A 94 1.78 5.09 -17.15
C GLU A 94 2.38 6.05 -18.18
N ASP A 95 2.31 7.35 -17.89
CA ASP A 95 3.09 8.35 -18.59
C ASP A 95 4.56 8.25 -18.13
N ALA A 96 5.45 7.80 -19.02
CA ALA A 96 6.84 7.58 -18.68
C ALA A 96 7.63 8.86 -18.34
N ALA A 97 7.12 10.06 -18.66
CA ALA A 97 7.75 11.33 -18.31
C ALA A 97 7.39 11.82 -16.91
N THR A 98 6.17 11.55 -16.48
CA THR A 98 5.62 12.06 -15.21
C THR A 98 5.44 10.98 -14.14
N GLY A 99 5.35 9.69 -14.54
CA GLY A 99 4.97 8.59 -13.66
C GLY A 99 3.46 8.57 -13.32
N GLU A 100 2.65 9.40 -13.97
CA GLU A 100 1.21 9.43 -13.76
C GLU A 100 0.54 8.18 -14.34
N LEU A 101 -0.35 7.53 -13.56
CA LEU A 101 -1.12 6.39 -14.03
C LEU A 101 -2.40 6.85 -14.72
N LEU A 102 -2.55 6.43 -15.99
CA LEU A 102 -3.51 6.97 -16.93
C LEU A 102 -4.90 6.31 -16.84
N LEU A 103 -5.00 5.10 -16.24
CA LEU A 103 -6.26 4.38 -16.17
C LEU A 103 -7.17 4.98 -15.10
N PRO A 104 -8.42 5.37 -15.43
CA PRO A 104 -9.36 5.92 -14.46
C PRO A 104 -9.62 4.96 -13.29
N GLU A 105 -9.64 3.65 -13.55
CA GLU A 105 -9.89 2.61 -12.55
C GLU A 105 -8.78 2.52 -11.49
N LEU A 106 -7.60 3.07 -11.75
CA LEU A 106 -6.50 3.18 -10.79
C LEU A 106 -6.57 4.46 -9.94
N ASN A 107 -7.46 5.38 -10.25
CA ASN A 107 -7.54 6.70 -9.65
C ASN A 107 -8.83 6.90 -8.83
N CYS A 108 -8.80 7.79 -7.86
CA CYS A 108 -9.98 8.27 -7.16
C CYS A 108 -9.83 9.75 -6.79
N GLU A 109 -10.96 10.40 -6.50
CA GLU A 109 -10.93 11.72 -5.88
C GLU A 109 -10.51 11.60 -4.41
N VAL A 110 -9.66 12.51 -3.97
CA VAL A 110 -9.23 12.59 -2.58
C VAL A 110 -10.22 13.46 -1.82
N PRO A 111 -10.82 12.97 -0.72
CA PRO A 111 -11.77 13.75 0.08
C PRO A 111 -11.13 15.07 0.59
N PRO A 112 -11.89 16.18 0.63
CA PRO A 112 -11.36 17.48 1.04
C PRO A 112 -10.78 17.53 2.46
N ASP A 113 -11.39 16.83 3.40
CA ASP A 113 -10.93 16.68 4.78
C ASP A 113 -9.58 15.95 4.87
N ILE A 114 -9.38 14.93 4.04
CA ILE A 114 -8.10 14.24 3.90
C ILE A 114 -7.03 15.18 3.33
N LEU A 115 -7.36 15.98 2.32
CA LEU A 115 -6.41 16.96 1.78
C LEU A 115 -5.97 17.98 2.83
N GLU A 116 -6.87 18.42 3.71
CA GLU A 116 -6.55 19.32 4.81
C GLU A 116 -5.63 18.66 5.84
N CYS A 117 -5.93 17.42 6.23
CA CYS A 117 -5.07 16.64 7.13
C CYS A 117 -3.67 16.42 6.53
N LEU A 118 -3.57 16.08 5.24
CA LEU A 118 -2.28 15.90 4.56
C LEU A 118 -1.48 17.19 4.49
N ARG A 119 -2.12 18.36 4.28
CA ARG A 119 -1.42 19.66 4.33
C ARG A 119 -0.87 19.97 5.71
N SER A 120 -1.63 19.66 6.76
CA SER A 120 -1.16 19.83 8.14
C SER A 120 0.01 18.89 8.44
N LEU A 121 -0.11 17.61 8.09
CA LEU A 121 0.93 16.61 8.34
C LEU A 121 2.23 16.95 7.58
N ALA A 122 2.13 17.47 6.35
CA ALA A 122 3.30 17.90 5.55
C ALA A 122 4.07 19.09 6.15
N GLN A 123 3.51 19.78 7.15
CA GLN A 123 4.23 20.83 7.90
C GLN A 123 5.05 20.24 9.06
N GLU A 124 4.75 19.01 9.48
CA GLU A 124 5.43 18.34 10.58
C GLU A 124 6.63 17.49 10.12
N GLY A 125 6.73 17.19 8.82
CA GLY A 125 7.82 16.38 8.26
C GLY A 125 7.74 16.26 6.75
N ASP A 126 8.82 15.79 6.15
CA ASP A 126 8.94 15.60 4.71
C ASP A 126 9.33 14.16 4.39
N VAL A 127 8.40 13.40 3.80
CA VAL A 127 8.61 12.00 3.44
C VAL A 127 9.79 11.82 2.45
N ARG A 128 10.19 12.85 1.72
CA ARG A 128 11.35 12.81 0.81
C ARG A 128 12.68 12.64 1.54
N GLU A 129 12.75 13.05 2.81
CA GLU A 129 13.94 12.92 3.65
C GLU A 129 14.16 11.47 4.16
N CYS A 130 13.17 10.59 4.00
CA CYS A 130 13.28 9.20 4.42
C CYS A 130 14.11 8.32 3.45
N PHE A 131 14.55 8.87 2.29
CA PHE A 131 15.24 8.10 1.25
C PHE A 131 16.70 8.50 1.09
N ASP A 132 17.58 7.52 0.93
CA ASP A 132 19.00 7.72 0.60
C ASP A 132 19.17 7.84 -0.92
N TRP A 133 19.16 9.09 -1.41
CA TRP A 133 19.17 9.40 -2.84
C TRP A 133 20.53 9.15 -3.48
N ALA A 134 20.55 8.52 -4.65
CA ALA A 134 21.76 8.25 -5.41
C ALA A 134 22.18 9.49 -6.24
N GLY A 135 23.38 10.01 -6.01
CA GLY A 135 23.94 11.13 -6.77
C GLY A 135 23.04 12.38 -6.70
N ASP A 136 22.69 12.95 -7.85
CA ASP A 136 21.83 14.14 -7.97
C ASP A 136 20.34 13.78 -8.15
N THR A 137 19.96 12.51 -7.90
CA THR A 137 18.55 12.10 -7.96
C THR A 137 17.74 12.80 -6.87
N HIS A 138 16.55 13.23 -7.24
CA HIS A 138 15.63 13.94 -6.35
C HIS A 138 14.21 13.42 -6.50
N ALA A 139 13.33 13.77 -5.59
CA ALA A 139 11.92 13.38 -5.63
C ALA A 139 11.22 13.96 -6.87
N GLN A 140 10.24 13.23 -7.41
CA GLN A 140 9.35 13.73 -8.46
C GLN A 140 8.45 14.87 -7.97
N ALA A 141 7.99 14.78 -6.72
CA ALA A 141 7.17 15.82 -6.08
C ALA A 141 8.02 17.02 -5.67
N GLU A 142 7.54 18.24 -5.98
CA GLU A 142 8.23 19.48 -5.66
C GLU A 142 8.09 19.87 -4.18
N THR A 143 6.97 19.54 -3.56
CA THR A 143 6.66 19.91 -2.17
C THR A 143 6.45 18.68 -1.27
N ALA A 144 6.64 18.84 0.06
CA ALA A 144 6.35 17.81 1.04
C ALA A 144 4.89 17.34 0.98
N PHE A 145 3.94 18.26 0.75
CA PHE A 145 2.53 17.93 0.58
C PHE A 145 2.28 17.06 -0.65
N GLU A 146 2.85 17.40 -1.79
CA GLU A 146 2.71 16.59 -3.02
C GLU A 146 3.33 15.21 -2.85
N ALA A 147 4.51 15.13 -2.22
CA ALA A 147 5.18 13.87 -1.93
C ALA A 147 4.30 12.97 -1.05
N LEU A 148 3.76 13.53 0.02
CA LEU A 148 2.88 12.82 0.95
C LEU A 148 1.56 12.40 0.25
N LEU A 149 0.94 13.30 -0.51
CA LEU A 149 -0.26 13.00 -1.28
C LEU A 149 -0.03 11.86 -2.30
N THR A 150 1.07 11.93 -3.04
CA THR A 150 1.43 10.91 -4.02
C THR A 150 1.74 9.58 -3.36
N ASN A 151 2.46 9.61 -2.24
CA ASN A 151 2.79 8.39 -1.50
C ASN A 151 1.56 7.69 -0.89
N THR A 152 0.51 8.44 -0.50
CA THR A 152 -0.58 7.88 0.31
C THR A 152 -1.92 7.81 -0.42
N TRP A 153 -2.21 8.69 -1.38
CA TRP A 153 -3.52 8.82 -2.02
C TRP A 153 -3.49 8.84 -3.56
N LYS A 154 -2.31 8.72 -4.19
CA LYS A 154 -2.19 8.57 -5.64
C LYS A 154 -1.74 7.15 -5.99
N PRO A 155 -2.12 6.63 -7.18
CA PRO A 155 -1.61 5.35 -7.62
C PRO A 155 -0.14 5.46 -8.03
N SER A 156 0.56 4.33 -7.96
CA SER A 156 1.93 4.22 -8.46
C SER A 156 2.18 2.80 -9.00
N MET A 157 3.13 2.67 -9.93
CA MET A 157 3.56 1.40 -10.48
C MET A 157 5.06 1.21 -10.28
N CYS A 158 5.46 -0.01 -9.93
CA CYS A 158 6.86 -0.44 -9.92
C CYS A 158 7.02 -1.75 -10.68
N VAL A 159 8.09 -1.86 -11.46
CA VAL A 159 8.57 -3.14 -11.99
C VAL A 159 9.46 -3.77 -10.92
N VAL A 160 8.96 -4.85 -10.30
CA VAL A 160 9.64 -5.50 -9.16
C VAL A 160 10.33 -6.81 -9.53
N GLY A 161 10.27 -7.21 -10.80
CA GLY A 161 10.97 -8.38 -11.30
C GLY A 161 10.96 -8.44 -12.82
N ALA A 162 11.98 -9.07 -13.42
CA ALA A 162 12.10 -9.24 -14.86
C ALA A 162 12.70 -10.60 -15.22
N ASP A 163 12.14 -11.23 -16.28
CA ASP A 163 12.65 -12.45 -16.89
C ASP A 163 12.74 -12.25 -18.42
N GLY A 164 13.47 -13.14 -19.10
CA GLY A 164 13.69 -13.10 -20.55
C GLY A 164 14.89 -12.25 -20.97
N LEU A 165 15.49 -11.49 -20.06
CA LEU A 165 16.71 -10.73 -20.24
C LEU A 165 17.82 -11.33 -19.36
N PRO A 166 18.94 -11.80 -19.89
CA PRO A 166 20.05 -12.29 -19.10
C PRO A 166 20.77 -11.14 -18.40
N PRO A 167 21.53 -11.41 -17.32
CA PRO A 167 22.48 -10.43 -16.78
C PRO A 167 23.43 -9.92 -17.88
N CYS A 168 23.85 -8.66 -17.78
CA CYS A 168 24.68 -8.02 -18.81
C CYS A 168 25.95 -8.80 -19.16
N ASP A 169 26.61 -9.41 -18.15
CA ASP A 169 27.82 -10.22 -18.32
C ASP A 169 27.58 -11.52 -19.12
N ASN A 170 26.33 -11.98 -19.20
CA ASN A 170 25.91 -13.16 -19.93
C ASN A 170 25.12 -12.81 -21.21
N ALA A 171 25.08 -11.53 -21.59
CA ALA A 171 24.41 -11.08 -22.79
C ALA A 171 25.19 -11.43 -24.05
N GLY A 172 24.46 -11.85 -25.09
CA GLY A 172 25.02 -12.12 -26.44
C GLY A 172 24.16 -11.48 -27.51
N ASN A 173 24.61 -11.61 -28.78
CA ASN A 173 23.90 -11.06 -29.94
C ASN A 173 22.63 -11.86 -30.29
N VAL A 174 21.68 -11.87 -29.36
CA VAL A 174 20.44 -12.65 -29.44
C VAL A 174 19.23 -11.73 -29.30
N LEU A 175 18.32 -11.81 -30.30
CA LEU A 175 16.97 -11.26 -30.17
C LEU A 175 16.15 -12.25 -29.34
N ARG A 176 15.64 -11.77 -28.20
CA ARG A 176 14.90 -12.58 -27.23
C ARG A 176 13.52 -12.95 -27.74
N SER A 177 13.09 -14.18 -27.45
CA SER A 177 11.77 -14.66 -27.83
C SER A 177 10.65 -14.01 -27.03
N ASN A 178 10.91 -13.64 -25.79
CA ASN A 178 9.96 -13.01 -24.89
C ASN A 178 10.63 -12.07 -23.87
N THR A 179 9.82 -11.28 -23.21
CA THR A 179 10.15 -10.45 -22.04
C THR A 179 9.00 -10.56 -21.04
N SER A 180 9.32 -10.90 -19.80
CA SER A 180 8.35 -10.95 -18.69
C SER A 180 8.70 -9.90 -17.65
N LEU A 181 7.68 -9.21 -17.15
CA LEU A 181 7.83 -8.27 -16.04
C LEU A 181 6.83 -8.61 -14.93
N ARG A 182 7.28 -8.52 -13.69
CA ARG A 182 6.41 -8.50 -12.51
C ARG A 182 6.09 -7.04 -12.19
N LEU A 183 4.81 -6.68 -12.32
CA LEU A 183 4.29 -5.34 -12.03
C LEU A 183 3.67 -5.34 -10.65
N SER A 184 3.94 -4.27 -9.89
CA SER A 184 3.33 -4.00 -8.58
C SER A 184 2.76 -2.59 -8.61
N PHE A 185 1.46 -2.48 -8.40
CA PHE A 185 0.74 -1.22 -8.30
C PHE A 185 0.35 -0.98 -6.85
N ARG A 186 0.45 0.27 -6.42
CA ARG A 186 -0.25 0.76 -5.24
C ARG A 186 -1.45 1.56 -5.72
N THR A 187 -2.63 1.23 -5.20
CA THR A 187 -3.88 1.91 -5.55
C THR A 187 -4.34 2.82 -4.42
N PRO A 188 -4.96 3.96 -4.71
CA PRO A 188 -5.54 4.81 -3.67
C PRO A 188 -6.49 4.04 -2.76
N PRO A 189 -6.69 4.49 -1.50
CA PRO A 189 -7.46 3.75 -0.50
C PRO A 189 -8.90 3.41 -0.89
N LEU A 190 -9.54 4.24 -1.74
CA LEU A 190 -10.94 4.08 -2.17
C LEU A 190 -11.11 3.32 -3.50
N VAL A 191 -10.02 2.91 -4.13
CA VAL A 191 -10.07 2.18 -5.41
C VAL A 191 -10.49 0.73 -5.18
N ASP A 192 -11.42 0.24 -5.99
CA ASP A 192 -11.70 -1.19 -6.12
C ASP A 192 -10.53 -1.88 -6.84
N ALA A 193 -9.70 -2.58 -6.08
CA ALA A 193 -8.49 -3.21 -6.60
C ALA A 193 -8.79 -4.32 -7.62
N LYS A 194 -9.96 -4.98 -7.55
CA LYS A 194 -10.36 -5.99 -8.55
C LYS A 194 -10.69 -5.34 -9.87
N ALA A 195 -11.50 -4.28 -9.85
CA ALA A 195 -11.81 -3.51 -11.06
C ALA A 195 -10.54 -2.90 -11.68
N ALA A 196 -9.64 -2.39 -10.86
CA ALA A 196 -8.32 -1.89 -11.28
C ALA A 196 -7.48 -2.99 -11.95
N LEU A 197 -7.40 -4.20 -11.35
CA LEU A 197 -6.70 -5.34 -11.93
C LEU A 197 -7.28 -5.74 -13.29
N GLU A 198 -8.60 -5.82 -13.41
CA GLU A 198 -9.27 -6.14 -14.68
C GLU A 198 -8.99 -5.12 -15.77
N ALA A 199 -8.98 -3.81 -15.43
CA ALA A 199 -8.63 -2.74 -16.34
C ALA A 199 -7.17 -2.83 -16.81
N VAL A 200 -6.23 -3.09 -15.91
CA VAL A 200 -4.81 -3.31 -16.24
C VAL A 200 -4.66 -4.51 -17.17
N ILE A 201 -5.26 -5.66 -16.85
CA ILE A 201 -5.19 -6.86 -17.70
C ILE A 201 -5.73 -6.57 -19.09
N ARG A 202 -6.91 -5.96 -19.20
CA ARG A 202 -7.54 -5.58 -20.46
C ARG A 202 -6.61 -4.69 -21.28
N THR A 203 -6.03 -3.65 -20.68
CA THR A 203 -5.13 -2.71 -21.34
C THR A 203 -3.87 -3.37 -21.88
N LEU A 204 -3.33 -4.35 -21.16
CA LEU A 204 -2.13 -5.09 -21.57
C LEU A 204 -2.40 -6.14 -22.65
N THR A 205 -3.62 -6.71 -22.71
CA THR A 205 -3.92 -7.85 -23.57
C THR A 205 -4.68 -7.49 -24.84
N GLU A 206 -5.33 -6.33 -24.90
CA GLU A 206 -6.06 -5.88 -26.08
C GLU A 206 -5.19 -5.09 -27.05
N ASN A 207 -5.48 -5.24 -28.34
CA ASN A 207 -4.82 -4.49 -29.43
C ASN A 207 -3.27 -4.52 -29.33
N VAL A 208 -2.72 -5.69 -29.08
CA VAL A 208 -1.28 -5.88 -28.89
C VAL A 208 -0.52 -5.57 -30.18
N PRO A 209 0.53 -4.72 -30.15
CA PRO A 209 1.33 -4.38 -31.32
C PRO A 209 1.93 -5.62 -32.00
N CYS A 210 1.91 -5.61 -33.34
CA CYS A 210 2.42 -6.68 -34.20
C CYS A 210 1.78 -8.08 -33.94
N GLY A 211 0.64 -8.15 -33.25
CA GLY A 211 0.02 -9.42 -32.91
C GLY A 211 0.84 -10.31 -31.97
N ALA A 212 1.72 -9.73 -31.15
CA ALA A 212 2.50 -10.49 -30.18
C ALA A 212 1.58 -11.21 -29.17
N GLN A 213 2.02 -12.36 -28.70
CA GLN A 213 1.29 -13.08 -27.66
C GLN A 213 1.56 -12.44 -26.31
N VAL A 214 0.50 -12.02 -25.60
CA VAL A 214 0.59 -11.52 -24.23
C VAL A 214 -0.14 -12.48 -23.31
N THR A 215 0.52 -12.90 -22.23
CA THR A 215 -0.08 -13.71 -21.17
C THR A 215 0.10 -13.01 -19.84
N VAL A 216 -0.94 -13.09 -18.99
CA VAL A 216 -0.93 -12.57 -17.62
C VAL A 216 -1.04 -13.74 -16.66
N SER A 217 -0.23 -13.71 -15.61
CA SER A 217 -0.22 -14.73 -14.55
C SER A 217 0.06 -14.10 -13.19
N ARG A 218 -0.13 -14.87 -12.12
CA ARG A 218 0.11 -14.44 -10.73
C ARG A 218 -0.56 -13.10 -10.43
N ALA A 219 -1.81 -12.94 -10.88
CA ALA A 219 -2.60 -11.74 -10.69
C ALA A 219 -3.26 -11.74 -9.31
N GLU A 220 -3.02 -10.70 -8.54
CA GLU A 220 -3.49 -10.53 -7.17
C GLU A 220 -3.97 -9.11 -6.99
N ALA A 221 -5.03 -8.91 -6.19
CA ALA A 221 -5.58 -7.60 -5.88
C ALA A 221 -6.10 -7.57 -4.43
N ALA A 222 -5.74 -6.53 -3.70
CA ALA A 222 -6.25 -6.23 -2.37
C ALA A 222 -6.60 -4.74 -2.30
N SER A 223 -7.86 -4.43 -1.99
CA SER A 223 -8.31 -3.05 -1.86
C SER A 223 -7.67 -2.37 -0.64
N GLY A 224 -7.56 -1.06 -0.71
CA GLY A 224 -7.09 -0.24 0.39
C GLY A 224 -8.11 -0.14 1.52
N PHE A 225 -7.78 0.67 2.49
CA PHE A 225 -8.60 0.88 3.68
C PHE A 225 -8.67 2.36 4.03
N VAL A 226 -9.86 2.81 4.45
CA VAL A 226 -10.07 4.13 5.06
C VAL A 226 -10.88 3.96 6.34
N SER A 227 -10.38 4.51 7.42
CA SER A 227 -11.10 4.66 8.69
C SER A 227 -11.61 6.09 8.80
N PRO A 228 -12.89 6.31 9.14
CA PRO A 228 -13.34 7.61 9.58
C PRO A 228 -12.55 8.10 10.80
N LEU A 229 -12.38 9.41 10.92
CA LEU A 229 -11.81 9.99 12.13
C LEU A 229 -12.64 9.59 13.37
N PRO A 230 -11.99 9.28 14.49
CA PRO A 230 -12.71 8.99 15.74
C PRO A 230 -13.68 10.12 16.11
N SER A 231 -14.83 9.75 16.64
CA SER A 231 -15.86 10.70 17.07
C SER A 231 -16.45 10.31 18.43
N GLY A 232 -17.21 11.22 19.05
CA GLY A 232 -17.85 11.00 20.35
C GLY A 232 -16.84 10.58 21.41
N TRP A 233 -17.25 9.65 22.28
CA TRP A 233 -16.47 9.18 23.42
C TRP A 233 -15.07 8.69 23.02
N LEU A 234 -14.93 8.00 21.89
CA LEU A 234 -13.64 7.47 21.44
C LEU A 234 -12.64 8.59 21.15
N ARG A 235 -13.09 9.67 20.50
CA ARG A 235 -12.26 10.84 20.27
C ARG A 235 -11.88 11.52 21.56
N GLU A 236 -12.85 11.77 22.45
CA GLU A 236 -12.62 12.41 23.74
C GLU A 236 -11.60 11.62 24.57
N THR A 237 -11.78 10.30 24.68
CA THR A 237 -10.83 9.44 25.41
C THR A 237 -9.43 9.43 24.79
N LEU A 238 -9.32 9.42 23.45
CA LEU A 238 -8.03 9.48 22.77
C LEU A 238 -7.31 10.81 23.02
N GLU A 239 -8.00 11.93 22.97
CA GLU A 239 -7.40 13.25 23.24
C GLU A 239 -6.98 13.38 24.71
N ASP A 240 -7.81 12.91 25.65
CA ASP A 240 -7.49 12.93 27.08
C ASP A 240 -6.30 12.02 27.40
N ALA A 241 -6.26 10.80 26.85
CA ALA A 241 -5.15 9.88 27.00
C ALA A 241 -3.86 10.43 26.34
N GLY A 242 -3.97 11.00 25.16
CA GLY A 242 -2.86 11.67 24.48
C GLY A 242 -2.28 12.80 25.33
N ALA A 243 -3.12 13.67 25.84
CA ALA A 243 -2.70 14.79 26.68
C ALA A 243 -2.10 14.33 28.02
N SER A 244 -2.70 13.34 28.68
CA SER A 244 -2.25 12.88 30.01
C SER A 244 -0.98 12.01 29.95
N ILE A 245 -0.85 11.13 28.96
CA ILE A 245 0.24 10.14 28.87
C ILE A 245 1.42 10.68 28.05
N PHE A 246 1.14 11.38 26.96
CA PHE A 246 2.16 11.90 26.06
C PHE A 246 2.40 13.41 26.20
N GLY A 247 1.45 14.17 26.76
CA GLY A 247 1.50 15.63 26.83
C GLY A 247 1.20 16.30 25.49
N ASN A 248 0.65 15.59 24.53
CA ASN A 248 0.36 16.05 23.18
C ASN A 248 -1.00 15.52 22.70
N SER A 249 -1.63 16.22 21.75
CA SER A 249 -2.83 15.75 21.06
C SER A 249 -2.54 14.55 20.19
N THR A 250 -3.58 13.75 19.92
CA THR A 250 -3.53 12.62 18.97
C THR A 250 -3.18 13.10 17.57
N GLY A 251 -2.25 12.40 16.91
CA GLY A 251 -1.87 12.63 15.52
C GLY A 251 -2.56 11.65 14.57
N TYR A 252 -2.70 12.04 13.32
CA TYR A 252 -3.31 11.20 12.29
C TYR A 252 -2.35 10.97 11.14
N LEU A 253 -2.22 9.71 10.71
CA LEU A 253 -1.33 9.29 9.64
C LEU A 253 -2.13 8.72 8.46
N PHE A 254 -1.50 8.80 7.30
CA PHE A 254 -1.91 8.16 6.07
C PHE A 254 -0.73 7.33 5.58
N CYS A 255 -0.96 6.05 5.30
CA CYS A 255 0.12 5.13 5.00
C CYS A 255 0.13 4.73 3.52
N GLY A 256 1.30 4.80 2.90
CA GLY A 256 1.52 4.33 1.54
C GLY A 256 1.60 2.81 1.41
N ALA A 257 1.80 2.09 2.52
CA ALA A 257 1.78 0.63 2.58
C ALA A 257 0.35 0.07 2.60
N SER A 258 0.22 -1.25 2.63
CA SER A 258 -1.06 -1.96 2.61
C SER A 258 -1.05 -3.05 3.66
N ILE A 259 -2.16 -3.19 4.39
CA ILE A 259 -2.43 -4.31 5.30
C ILE A 259 -3.68 -5.01 4.76
N GLY A 260 -3.51 -6.19 4.20
CA GLY A 260 -4.57 -6.90 3.48
C GLY A 260 -5.76 -7.34 4.35
N THR A 261 -5.62 -7.34 5.67
CA THR A 261 -6.61 -7.83 6.63
C THR A 261 -7.63 -6.78 7.05
N LEU A 262 -7.29 -5.49 7.05
CA LEU A 262 -8.19 -4.41 7.47
C LEU A 262 -9.51 -4.35 6.69
N PRO A 263 -9.55 -4.54 5.37
CA PRO A 263 -10.82 -4.62 4.64
C PRO A 263 -11.73 -5.75 5.10
N ALA A 264 -11.18 -6.89 5.54
CA ALA A 264 -11.96 -8.02 6.05
C ALA A 264 -12.62 -7.68 7.41
N PHE A 265 -11.89 -7.02 8.31
CA PHE A 265 -12.46 -6.49 9.55
C PHE A 265 -13.56 -5.46 9.27
N LYS A 266 -13.32 -4.53 8.34
CA LYS A 266 -14.32 -3.52 7.97
C LYS A 266 -15.59 -4.13 7.37
N ALA A 267 -15.46 -5.19 6.59
CA ALA A 267 -16.60 -5.91 6.04
C ALA A 267 -17.41 -6.66 7.10
N ALA A 268 -16.72 -7.25 8.09
CA ALA A 268 -17.37 -7.98 9.19
C ALA A 268 -18.02 -7.03 10.23
N PHE A 269 -17.42 -5.86 10.48
CA PHE A 269 -17.85 -4.89 11.49
C PHE A 269 -17.97 -3.48 10.88
N PRO A 270 -18.96 -3.25 10.00
CA PRO A 270 -19.04 -2.02 9.20
C PRO A 270 -19.29 -0.75 10.02
N THR A 271 -19.88 -0.88 11.20
CA THR A 271 -20.24 0.24 12.10
C THR A 271 -19.19 0.53 13.16
N SER A 272 -18.31 -0.44 13.45
CA SER A 272 -17.32 -0.28 14.51
C SER A 272 -16.20 0.68 14.08
N PRO A 273 -15.81 1.62 14.96
CA PRO A 273 -14.64 2.46 14.73
C PRO A 273 -13.34 1.66 14.89
N PHE A 274 -12.30 2.14 14.21
CA PHE A 274 -10.98 1.53 14.24
C PHE A 274 -9.97 2.42 14.98
N VAL A 275 -9.13 1.79 15.79
CA VAL A 275 -7.94 2.38 16.41
C VAL A 275 -6.72 1.66 15.81
N ASN A 276 -6.29 2.16 14.66
CA ASN A 276 -5.16 1.60 13.93
C ASN A 276 -3.88 2.34 14.35
N THR A 277 -3.05 1.72 15.16
CA THR A 277 -1.84 2.33 15.73
C THR A 277 -0.72 1.30 15.85
N GLY A 278 0.44 1.71 16.33
CA GLY A 278 1.56 0.82 16.57
C GLY A 278 2.82 1.59 16.93
N ALA A 279 3.89 0.87 17.22
CA ALA A 279 5.13 1.42 17.74
C ALA A 279 6.29 1.42 16.72
N LEU A 280 6.00 1.20 15.44
CA LEU A 280 6.99 1.28 14.38
C LEU A 280 7.30 2.76 14.06
N GLY A 281 8.39 3.27 14.60
CA GLY A 281 8.84 4.65 14.37
C GLY A 281 9.69 4.80 13.09
N PRO A 282 10.01 6.04 12.70
CA PRO A 282 10.70 6.34 11.43
C PRO A 282 12.07 5.67 11.25
N THR A 283 12.73 5.28 12.34
CA THR A 283 14.08 4.69 12.30
C THR A 283 14.13 3.24 12.82
N CYS A 284 12.95 2.63 13.02
CA CYS A 284 12.87 1.30 13.64
C CYS A 284 13.34 0.16 12.72
N ASN A 285 13.66 0.41 11.46
CA ASN A 285 14.18 -0.57 10.49
C ASN A 285 13.26 -1.79 10.27
N ALA A 286 11.96 -1.57 10.14
CA ALA A 286 11.03 -2.67 9.85
C ALA A 286 11.52 -3.54 8.68
N HIS A 287 11.43 -4.86 8.83
CA HIS A 287 11.84 -5.88 7.85
C HIS A 287 13.32 -5.81 7.46
N ALA A 288 14.16 -5.22 8.30
CA ALA A 288 15.59 -5.06 8.03
C ALA A 288 16.45 -5.45 9.25
N PRO A 289 17.77 -5.72 9.06
CA PRO A 289 18.67 -5.98 10.18
C PRO A 289 18.69 -4.83 11.18
N ASN A 290 18.81 -5.18 12.47
CA ASN A 290 18.78 -4.26 13.60
C ASN A 290 17.44 -3.51 13.77
N GLU A 291 16.33 -4.14 13.43
CA GLU A 291 15.01 -3.66 13.81
C GLU A 291 14.93 -3.51 15.35
N TRP A 292 14.30 -2.42 15.79
CA TRP A 292 14.21 -2.11 17.21
C TRP A 292 12.86 -1.52 17.60
N LEU A 293 12.51 -1.68 18.88
CA LEU A 293 11.29 -1.15 19.49
C LEU A 293 11.65 -0.15 20.59
N ASP A 294 10.99 1.03 20.60
CA ASP A 294 11.03 1.93 21.75
C ASP A 294 10.09 1.41 22.85
N LEU A 295 10.71 0.87 23.91
CA LEU A 295 9.94 0.31 25.03
C LEU A 295 9.13 1.34 25.79
N ALA A 296 9.62 2.58 25.92
CA ALA A 296 8.91 3.65 26.62
C ALA A 296 7.68 4.10 25.82
N TYR A 297 7.78 4.15 24.51
CA TYR A 297 6.64 4.45 23.65
C TYR A 297 5.61 3.31 23.67
N ALA A 298 6.04 2.06 23.57
CA ALA A 298 5.17 0.88 23.65
C ALA A 298 4.41 0.80 24.99
N GLU A 299 5.09 1.12 26.12
CA GLU A 299 4.47 1.21 27.45
C GLU A 299 3.39 2.29 27.49
N LYS A 300 3.68 3.49 27.01
CA LYS A 300 2.70 4.57 26.90
C LYS A 300 1.50 4.19 26.03
N LEU A 301 1.74 3.56 24.90
CA LEU A 301 0.67 3.10 24.01
C LEU A 301 -0.22 2.05 24.69
N THR A 302 0.38 1.17 25.49
CA THR A 302 -0.37 0.20 26.32
C THR A 302 -1.27 0.92 27.34
N CYS A 303 -0.79 2.00 27.96
CA CYS A 303 -1.61 2.82 28.85
C CYS A 303 -2.79 3.48 28.10
N VAL A 304 -2.56 3.95 26.86
CA VAL A 304 -3.65 4.49 26.03
C VAL A 304 -4.73 3.43 25.77
N PHE A 305 -4.35 2.20 25.44
CA PHE A 305 -5.33 1.11 25.28
C PHE A 305 -6.12 0.83 26.57
N ALA A 306 -5.47 0.91 27.72
CA ALA A 306 -6.15 0.75 29.01
C ALA A 306 -7.19 1.86 29.24
N GLU A 307 -6.85 3.12 28.95
CA GLU A 307 -7.79 4.25 29.02
C GLU A 307 -8.96 4.11 28.03
N LEU A 308 -8.69 3.66 26.80
CA LEU A 308 -9.75 3.40 25.80
C LEU A 308 -10.72 2.33 26.27
N ILE A 309 -10.23 1.24 26.85
CA ILE A 309 -11.07 0.17 27.39
C ILE A 309 -11.89 0.67 28.60
N ALA A 310 -11.29 1.46 29.47
CA ALA A 310 -11.96 2.04 30.62
C ALA A 310 -13.00 3.09 30.23
N GLY A 311 -12.77 3.82 29.16
CA GLY A 311 -13.65 4.88 28.64
C GLY A 311 -14.86 4.39 27.84
N ILE A 312 -14.99 3.07 27.58
CA ILE A 312 -16.16 2.54 26.87
C ILE A 312 -17.43 2.87 27.68
N PRO A 313 -18.43 3.57 27.09
CA PRO A 313 -19.66 3.89 27.78
C PRO A 313 -20.36 2.63 28.28
N SER A 314 -20.81 2.63 29.53
CA SER A 314 -21.70 1.57 30.02
C SER A 314 -23.00 1.62 29.21
N GLU A 315 -23.42 0.49 28.68
CA GLU A 315 -24.78 0.38 28.13
C GLU A 315 -25.79 0.76 29.24
N ASN A 316 -26.62 1.80 29.02
CA ASN A 316 -27.73 2.17 29.89
C ASN A 316 -28.92 1.23 29.66
#